data_5f4acf0e5d0f98049e41992b1c248eb9
#
_entry.id   5f4acf0e5d0f98049e41992b1c248eb9
#
_cell.length_a   1.000
_cell.length_b   1.000
_cell.length_c   1.000
_cell.angle_alpha   90.00
_cell.angle_beta   90.00
_cell.angle_gamma   90.00
#
_symmetry.space_group_name_H-M   'P 1'
#
loop_
_entity.id
_entity.type
_entity.pdbx_description
1 polymer ?
#
loop_
_entity_poly.entity_id
_entity_poly.type
_entity_poly.pdbx_seq_one_letter_code
_entity_poly.pdbx_strand_id
1 'polypeptide(L)'
;MSYLNMSEMTNKELLKVIIRERAEELAVENILSDKEIQDVFYDCTYDELRKKYGVTKTKAEVLVAIQELFQRLNKAKISKRTKIGSPEDVYNLMAAEMRYLKKEHFIVLLLNTKNEVLSIETVSVGSLNASIVHPREVLKPAIVKCANSVILCHNHPSFNHPNPSVEDVKITERIKEAAEIVGIKCLDHIIVSGSLFYSFKQAGNVL
;
A
#
# COMPACT_ATOMS: atom_id res chain seq x y z
N MET A 1 -36.70 -15.14 -7.14
CA MET A 1 -35.54 -14.84 -6.28
C MET A 1 -35.16 -13.40 -6.54
N SER A 2 -35.39 -12.48 -5.58
CA SER A 2 -34.94 -11.09 -5.73
C SER A 2 -33.42 -11.08 -5.61
N TYR A 3 -32.74 -10.63 -6.66
CA TYR A 3 -31.30 -10.35 -6.58
C TYR A 3 -31.10 -9.26 -5.52
N LEU A 4 -30.33 -9.56 -4.47
CA LEU A 4 -29.90 -8.58 -3.50
C LEU A 4 -29.07 -7.51 -4.24
N ASN A 5 -29.53 -6.24 -4.21
CA ASN A 5 -28.78 -5.14 -4.79
C ASN A 5 -27.62 -4.77 -3.83
N MET A 6 -26.49 -5.48 -3.99
CA MET A 6 -25.33 -5.32 -3.10
C MET A 6 -24.69 -3.93 -3.17
N SER A 7 -24.94 -3.17 -4.25
CA SER A 7 -24.37 -1.82 -4.42
C SER A 7 -24.96 -0.76 -3.48
N GLU A 8 -26.14 -1.04 -2.92
CA GLU A 8 -26.83 -0.13 -1.97
C GLU A 8 -26.66 -0.56 -0.51
N MET A 9 -25.97 -1.67 -0.26
CA MET A 9 -25.77 -2.20 1.08
C MET A 9 -24.65 -1.46 1.82
N THR A 10 -24.87 -1.26 3.11
CA THR A 10 -23.83 -0.77 4.02
C THR A 10 -22.75 -1.83 4.23
N ASN A 11 -21.55 -1.42 4.68
CA ASN A 11 -20.46 -2.33 5.01
C ASN A 11 -20.88 -3.41 6.02
N LYS A 12 -21.70 -3.05 7.01
CA LYS A 12 -22.27 -3.98 7.99
C LYS A 12 -23.16 -5.04 7.33
N GLU A 13 -24.01 -4.65 6.41
CA GLU A 13 -24.87 -5.56 5.67
C GLU A 13 -24.09 -6.49 4.75
N LEU A 14 -23.07 -5.98 4.06
CA LEU A 14 -22.19 -6.79 3.22
C LEU A 14 -21.42 -7.84 4.04
N LEU A 15 -20.87 -7.46 5.20
CA LEU A 15 -20.24 -8.42 6.10
C LEU A 15 -21.23 -9.47 6.63
N LYS A 16 -22.46 -9.09 6.97
CA LYS A 16 -23.52 -10.04 7.35
C LYS A 16 -23.84 -11.02 6.23
N VAL A 17 -23.80 -10.62 4.95
CA VAL A 17 -23.99 -11.53 3.82
C VAL A 17 -22.86 -12.56 3.73
N ILE A 18 -21.61 -12.15 3.97
CA ILE A 18 -20.44 -13.03 3.93
C ILE A 18 -20.47 -14.03 5.10
N ILE A 19 -20.79 -13.54 6.28
CA ILE A 19 -20.71 -14.27 7.56
C ILE A 19 -21.98 -15.09 7.86
N ARG A 20 -23.10 -14.82 7.31
CA ARG A 20 -24.47 -15.39 7.26
C ARG A 20 -24.81 -16.59 8.17
N GLU A 21 -24.70 -16.44 9.51
CA GLU A 21 -25.27 -17.34 10.51
C GLU A 21 -25.78 -16.58 11.76
N ARG A 22 -26.87 -17.06 12.40
CA ARG A 22 -27.48 -16.36 13.56
C ARG A 22 -26.53 -16.17 14.77
N ALA A 23 -25.56 -17.04 14.95
CA ALA A 23 -24.56 -16.96 16.02
C ALA A 23 -23.46 -15.91 15.76
N GLU A 24 -23.36 -15.37 14.53
CA GLU A 24 -22.27 -14.51 14.07
C GLU A 24 -22.65 -13.03 13.96
N GLU A 25 -23.89 -12.66 14.27
CA GLU A 25 -24.30 -11.25 14.34
C GLU A 25 -23.45 -10.49 15.36
N LEU A 26 -23.17 -11.14 16.50
CA LEU A 26 -22.27 -10.64 17.53
C LEU A 26 -20.80 -10.52 17.02
N ALA A 27 -20.35 -11.47 16.19
CA ALA A 27 -19.01 -11.42 15.62
C ALA A 27 -18.84 -10.23 14.67
N VAL A 28 -19.83 -9.93 13.82
CA VAL A 28 -19.82 -8.76 12.94
C VAL A 28 -19.80 -7.46 13.74
N GLU A 29 -20.59 -7.37 14.80
CA GLU A 29 -20.62 -6.20 15.67
C GLU A 29 -19.29 -6.00 16.41
N ASN A 30 -18.71 -7.07 16.93
CA ASN A 30 -17.40 -7.02 17.58
C ASN A 30 -16.27 -6.62 16.61
N ILE A 31 -16.30 -7.12 15.37
CA ILE A 31 -15.33 -6.73 14.35
C ILE A 31 -15.45 -5.23 14.05
N LEU A 32 -16.66 -4.74 13.76
CA LEU A 32 -16.89 -3.35 13.35
C LEU A 32 -16.80 -2.34 14.49
N SER A 33 -16.89 -2.78 15.75
CA SER A 33 -16.60 -1.92 16.91
C SER A 33 -15.12 -1.74 17.18
N ASP A 34 -14.28 -2.69 16.74
CA ASP A 34 -12.84 -2.73 16.99
C ASP A 34 -12.00 -2.29 15.78
N LYS A 35 -12.54 -2.46 14.56
CA LYS A 35 -11.82 -2.18 13.31
C LYS A 35 -12.71 -1.51 12.28
N GLU A 36 -12.12 -0.61 11.52
CA GLU A 36 -12.73 -0.13 10.27
C GLU A 36 -12.80 -1.28 9.24
N ILE A 37 -13.78 -1.20 8.32
CA ILE A 37 -13.98 -2.27 7.32
C ILE A 37 -12.72 -2.54 6.49
N GLN A 38 -11.92 -1.50 6.23
CA GLN A 38 -10.66 -1.63 5.49
C GLN A 38 -9.65 -2.49 6.24
N ASP A 39 -9.52 -2.29 7.57
CA ASP A 39 -8.61 -3.08 8.41
C ASP A 39 -8.99 -4.56 8.43
N VAL A 40 -10.29 -4.87 8.32
CA VAL A 40 -10.76 -6.25 8.21
C VAL A 40 -10.20 -6.92 6.95
N PHE A 41 -10.14 -6.18 5.83
CA PHE A 41 -9.68 -6.71 4.55
C PHE A 41 -8.16 -6.64 4.32
N TYR A 42 -7.42 -5.82 5.08
CA TYR A 42 -5.98 -5.69 4.91
C TYR A 42 -5.16 -6.37 6.00
N ASP A 43 -5.66 -6.40 7.24
CA ASP A 43 -4.85 -6.69 8.42
C ASP A 43 -5.40 -7.81 9.31
N CYS A 44 -6.68 -8.19 9.16
CA CYS A 44 -7.28 -9.17 10.04
C CYS A 44 -6.78 -10.57 9.70
N THR A 45 -6.08 -11.19 10.64
CA THR A 45 -5.55 -12.54 10.46
C THR A 45 -6.62 -13.60 10.70
N TYR A 46 -6.40 -14.80 10.14
CA TYR A 46 -7.24 -15.97 10.41
C TYR A 46 -7.42 -16.23 11.92
N ASP A 47 -6.33 -16.11 12.67
CA ASP A 47 -6.34 -16.33 14.12
C ASP A 47 -7.14 -15.27 14.89
N GLU A 48 -7.07 -14.00 14.49
CA GLU A 48 -7.91 -12.95 15.07
C GLU A 48 -9.39 -13.20 14.78
N LEU A 49 -9.74 -13.53 13.54
CA LEU A 49 -11.11 -13.87 13.15
C LEU A 49 -11.66 -15.00 14.00
N ARG A 50 -10.87 -16.05 14.22
CA ARG A 50 -11.26 -17.22 14.99
C ARG A 50 -11.31 -16.99 16.51
N LYS A 51 -10.22 -16.44 17.08
CA LYS A 51 -10.00 -16.42 18.52
C LYS A 51 -10.54 -15.16 19.19
N LYS A 52 -10.43 -14.01 18.51
CA LYS A 52 -10.86 -12.70 19.05
C LYS A 52 -12.33 -12.42 18.75
N TYR A 53 -12.75 -12.67 17.50
CA TYR A 53 -14.10 -12.31 17.05
C TYR A 53 -15.07 -13.49 17.00
N GLY A 54 -14.62 -14.72 17.22
CA GLY A 54 -15.47 -15.92 17.28
C GLY A 54 -16.06 -16.36 15.94
N VAL A 55 -15.49 -15.89 14.83
CA VAL A 55 -15.93 -16.29 13.48
C VAL A 55 -15.70 -17.79 13.29
N THR A 56 -16.64 -18.52 12.69
CA THR A 56 -16.50 -19.96 12.43
C THR A 56 -15.35 -20.24 11.48
N LYS A 57 -14.79 -21.46 11.53
CA LYS A 57 -13.64 -21.87 10.69
C LYS A 57 -13.88 -21.57 9.22
N THR A 58 -15.00 -22.06 8.69
CA THR A 58 -15.33 -21.91 7.25
C THR A 58 -15.43 -20.44 6.83
N LYS A 59 -16.02 -19.59 7.68
CA LYS A 59 -16.19 -18.17 7.36
C LYS A 59 -14.89 -17.38 7.48
N ALA A 60 -14.03 -17.73 8.43
CA ALA A 60 -12.69 -17.15 8.52
C ALA A 60 -11.85 -17.51 7.28
N GLU A 61 -11.93 -18.74 6.79
CA GLU A 61 -11.29 -19.18 5.54
C GLU A 61 -11.83 -18.39 4.34
N VAL A 62 -13.15 -18.16 4.25
CA VAL A 62 -13.76 -17.37 3.17
C VAL A 62 -13.29 -15.91 3.21
N LEU A 63 -13.27 -15.28 4.40
CA LEU A 63 -12.79 -13.90 4.55
C LEU A 63 -11.33 -13.77 4.12
N VAL A 64 -10.46 -14.67 4.59
CA VAL A 64 -9.03 -14.67 4.21
C VAL A 64 -8.86 -14.92 2.72
N ALA A 65 -9.67 -15.79 2.11
CA ALA A 65 -9.64 -16.00 0.65
C ALA A 65 -10.06 -14.75 -0.13
N ILE A 66 -11.08 -14.03 0.36
CA ILE A 66 -11.52 -12.75 -0.23
C ILE A 66 -10.41 -11.69 -0.10
N GLN A 67 -9.74 -11.59 1.06
CA GLN A 67 -8.59 -10.71 1.26
C GLN A 67 -7.50 -10.98 0.23
N GLU A 68 -7.11 -12.23 0.06
CA GLU A 68 -6.07 -12.63 -0.90
C GLU A 68 -6.49 -12.33 -2.36
N LEU A 69 -7.73 -12.61 -2.73
CA LEU A 69 -8.25 -12.29 -4.06
C LEU A 69 -8.25 -10.78 -4.30
N PHE A 70 -8.65 -9.98 -3.32
CA PHE A 70 -8.65 -8.52 -3.41
C PHE A 70 -7.23 -7.97 -3.58
N GLN A 71 -6.27 -8.50 -2.83
CA GLN A 71 -4.85 -8.14 -2.97
C GLN A 71 -4.31 -8.51 -4.37
N ARG A 72 -4.64 -9.71 -4.88
CA ARG A 72 -4.24 -10.12 -6.24
C ARG A 72 -4.86 -9.25 -7.33
N LEU A 73 -6.13 -8.88 -7.20
CA LEU A 73 -6.81 -7.99 -8.14
C LEU A 73 -6.19 -6.59 -8.15
N ASN A 74 -5.82 -6.06 -6.99
CA ASN A 74 -5.12 -4.78 -6.89
C ASN A 74 -3.73 -4.86 -7.54
N LYS A 75 -2.96 -5.92 -7.26
CA LYS A 75 -1.66 -6.17 -7.93
C LYS A 75 -1.82 -6.32 -9.45
N ALA A 76 -2.86 -7.01 -9.91
CA ALA A 76 -3.14 -7.16 -11.35
C ALA A 76 -3.54 -5.86 -12.04
N LYS A 77 -4.23 -4.93 -11.36
CA LYS A 77 -4.49 -3.58 -11.88
C LYS A 77 -3.20 -2.77 -12.10
N ILE A 78 -2.22 -2.93 -11.21
CA ILE A 78 -0.90 -2.30 -11.32
C ILE A 78 -0.12 -2.82 -12.53
N SER A 79 -0.36 -4.07 -12.95
CA SER A 79 0.31 -4.68 -14.12
C SER A 79 -0.15 -4.13 -15.48
N LYS A 80 -1.25 -3.36 -15.55
CA LYS A 80 -1.65 -2.64 -16.76
C LYS A 80 -0.98 -1.27 -16.77
N ARG A 81 0.22 -1.17 -17.40
CA ARG A 81 0.95 0.03 -17.83
C ARG A 81 0.34 1.36 -17.37
N THR A 82 0.27 1.56 -16.05
CA THR A 82 -0.21 2.82 -15.46
C THR A 82 0.82 3.88 -15.78
N LYS A 83 0.40 4.95 -16.47
CA LYS A 83 1.27 6.09 -16.75
C LYS A 83 1.22 7.06 -15.58
N ILE A 84 2.38 7.47 -15.12
CA ILE A 84 2.56 8.47 -14.07
C ILE A 84 2.82 9.83 -14.72
N GLY A 85 1.92 10.77 -14.52
CA GLY A 85 2.03 12.16 -14.99
C GLY A 85 2.18 13.17 -13.86
N SER A 86 1.72 12.81 -12.65
CA SER A 86 1.74 13.70 -11.48
C SER A 86 2.03 12.93 -10.18
N PRO A 87 2.41 13.61 -9.10
CA PRO A 87 2.53 13.00 -7.77
C PRO A 87 1.22 12.38 -7.27
N GLU A 88 0.08 12.96 -7.63
CA GLU A 88 -1.26 12.45 -7.32
C GLU A 88 -1.51 11.08 -7.95
N ASP A 89 -0.98 10.82 -9.15
CA ASP A 89 -1.09 9.51 -9.80
C ASP A 89 -0.37 8.45 -9.00
N VAL A 90 0.82 8.78 -8.46
CA VAL A 90 1.57 7.87 -7.59
C VAL A 90 0.82 7.63 -6.29
N TYR A 91 0.30 8.69 -5.66
CA TYR A 91 -0.49 8.56 -4.44
C TYR A 91 -1.72 7.68 -4.68
N ASN A 92 -2.50 7.94 -5.73
CA ASN A 92 -3.70 7.16 -6.05
C ASN A 92 -3.37 5.68 -6.33
N LEU A 93 -2.23 5.41 -6.97
CA LEU A 93 -1.76 4.06 -7.24
C LEU A 93 -1.35 3.33 -5.97
N MET A 94 -0.64 4.03 -5.05
CA MET A 94 -0.04 3.43 -3.86
C MET A 94 -0.94 3.50 -2.63
N ALA A 95 -1.88 4.45 -2.55
CA ALA A 95 -2.72 4.66 -1.38
C ALA A 95 -3.53 3.41 -0.99
N ALA A 96 -4.01 2.64 -1.97
CA ALA A 96 -4.76 1.42 -1.72
C ALA A 96 -3.93 0.34 -0.99
N GLU A 97 -2.62 0.29 -1.22
CA GLU A 97 -1.72 -0.67 -0.58
C GLU A 97 -1.08 -0.11 0.69
N MET A 98 -0.75 1.17 0.73
CA MET A 98 0.10 1.76 1.76
C MET A 98 -0.66 2.43 2.90
N ARG A 99 -1.88 2.90 2.66
CA ARG A 99 -2.66 3.69 3.62
C ARG A 99 -2.89 2.99 4.96
N TYR A 100 -3.07 1.67 4.96
CA TYR A 100 -3.44 0.88 6.13
C TYR A 100 -2.31 0.02 6.68
N LEU A 101 -1.10 0.17 6.16
CA LEU A 101 0.06 -0.57 6.66
C LEU A 101 0.45 -0.07 8.06
N LYS A 102 0.56 -0.98 9.02
CA LYS A 102 0.96 -0.69 10.41
C LYS A 102 2.47 -0.51 10.59
N LYS A 103 3.24 -0.91 9.60
CA LYS A 103 4.70 -0.73 9.55
C LYS A 103 5.05 0.18 8.39
N GLU A 104 6.17 0.86 8.52
CA GLU A 104 6.73 1.61 7.40
C GLU A 104 7.19 0.63 6.31
N HIS A 105 6.78 0.89 5.08
CA HIS A 105 7.22 0.19 3.89
C HIS A 105 7.90 1.19 2.98
N PHE A 106 9.10 0.85 2.55
CA PHE A 106 9.80 1.61 1.51
C PHE A 106 9.68 0.86 0.19
N ILE A 107 9.10 1.52 -0.79
CA ILE A 107 8.76 0.95 -2.10
C ILE A 107 9.41 1.78 -3.19
N VAL A 108 9.80 1.16 -4.28
CA VAL A 108 10.28 1.84 -5.49
C VAL A 108 9.41 1.47 -6.68
N LEU A 109 8.91 2.49 -7.38
CA LEU A 109 8.24 2.35 -8.66
C LEU A 109 9.27 2.48 -9.77
N LEU A 110 9.33 1.50 -10.64
CA LEU A 110 10.23 1.45 -11.79
C LEU A 110 9.47 1.89 -13.04
N LEU A 111 10.00 2.87 -13.77
CA LEU A 111 9.32 3.47 -14.91
C LEU A 111 10.14 3.34 -16.18
N ASN A 112 9.44 3.19 -17.32
CA ASN A 112 10.04 3.29 -18.64
C ASN A 112 10.19 4.76 -19.11
N THR A 113 10.70 4.98 -20.33
CA THR A 113 10.88 6.29 -20.93
C THR A 113 9.59 7.09 -21.16
N LYS A 114 8.42 6.44 -21.11
CA LYS A 114 7.09 7.04 -21.24
C LYS A 114 6.44 7.32 -19.89
N ASN A 115 7.18 7.11 -18.78
CA ASN A 115 6.67 7.13 -17.40
C ASN A 115 5.56 6.09 -17.14
N GLU A 116 5.56 4.96 -17.84
CA GLU A 116 4.69 3.85 -17.55
C GLU A 116 5.35 2.94 -16.50
N VAL A 117 4.58 2.48 -15.54
CA VAL A 117 5.06 1.59 -14.46
C VAL A 117 5.44 0.23 -15.05
N LEU A 118 6.71 -0.12 -14.92
CA LEU A 118 7.25 -1.44 -15.27
C LEU A 118 7.03 -2.44 -14.12
N SER A 119 7.26 -1.98 -12.88
CA SER A 119 7.16 -2.79 -11.68
C SER A 119 7.12 -1.90 -10.44
N ILE A 120 6.61 -2.47 -9.37
CA ILE A 120 6.61 -1.90 -8.01
C ILE A 120 7.31 -2.91 -7.11
N GLU A 121 8.36 -2.47 -6.42
CA GLU A 121 9.21 -3.35 -5.61
C GLU A 121 9.27 -2.85 -4.17
N THR A 122 8.96 -3.72 -3.22
CA THR A 122 9.18 -3.43 -1.79
C THR A 122 10.64 -3.61 -1.45
N VAL A 123 11.28 -2.54 -1.00
CA VAL A 123 12.71 -2.52 -0.64
C VAL A 123 12.92 -2.84 0.83
N SER A 124 12.04 -2.31 1.71
CA SER A 124 12.17 -2.48 3.15
C SER A 124 10.81 -2.48 3.83
N VAL A 125 10.71 -3.23 4.92
CA VAL A 125 9.54 -3.28 5.82
C VAL A 125 10.03 -3.14 7.26
N GLY A 126 9.53 -2.13 7.98
CA GLY A 126 9.92 -1.82 9.36
C GLY A 126 10.34 -0.37 9.49
N SER A 127 11.06 0.02 10.55
CA SER A 127 11.53 1.40 10.71
C SER A 127 12.49 1.78 9.59
N LEU A 128 12.31 2.99 9.03
CA LEU A 128 13.19 3.57 8.02
C LEU A 128 14.51 4.03 8.67
N ASN A 129 15.33 3.09 9.11
CA ASN A 129 16.71 3.43 9.48
C ASN A 129 17.54 3.52 8.18
N ALA A 130 18.35 4.55 8.04
CA ALA A 130 19.27 4.74 6.91
C ALA A 130 20.23 3.56 6.66
N SER A 131 20.34 2.63 7.62
CA SER A 131 21.05 1.36 7.51
C SER A 131 20.23 0.27 6.81
N ILE A 132 18.90 0.41 6.69
CA ILE A 132 18.00 -0.61 6.13
C ILE A 132 17.69 -0.31 4.66
N VAL A 133 17.47 0.97 4.30
CA VAL A 133 17.26 1.38 2.91
C VAL A 133 18.58 1.80 2.29
N HIS A 134 19.21 0.87 1.59
CA HIS A 134 20.47 1.14 0.91
C HIS A 134 20.23 1.41 -0.60
N PRO A 135 20.88 2.42 -1.23
CA PRO A 135 20.73 2.68 -2.66
C PRO A 135 20.90 1.45 -3.54
N ARG A 136 21.80 0.54 -3.18
CA ARG A 136 21.99 -0.76 -3.84
C ARG A 136 20.71 -1.56 -3.96
N GLU A 137 19.89 -1.65 -2.88
CA GLU A 137 18.66 -2.44 -2.86
C GLU A 137 17.55 -1.75 -3.66
N VAL A 138 17.54 -0.42 -3.70
CA VAL A 138 16.60 0.39 -4.50
C VAL A 138 16.92 0.29 -5.99
N LEU A 139 18.20 0.39 -6.36
CA LEU A 139 18.63 0.48 -7.77
C LEU A 139 18.81 -0.88 -8.43
N LYS A 140 19.10 -1.94 -7.67
CA LYS A 140 19.25 -3.29 -8.22
C LYS A 140 18.06 -3.73 -9.09
N PRO A 141 16.79 -3.68 -8.62
CA PRO A 141 15.67 -4.04 -9.48
C PRO A 141 15.48 -3.08 -10.66
N ALA A 142 15.82 -1.80 -10.51
CA ALA A 142 15.76 -0.82 -11.59
C ALA A 142 16.75 -1.15 -12.72
N ILE A 143 17.97 -1.53 -12.38
CA ILE A 143 18.99 -1.97 -13.35
C ILE A 143 18.54 -3.26 -14.04
N VAL A 144 18.13 -4.27 -13.30
CA VAL A 144 17.70 -5.57 -13.84
C VAL A 144 16.52 -5.44 -14.80
N LYS A 145 15.58 -4.53 -14.50
CA LYS A 145 14.39 -4.30 -15.34
C LYS A 145 14.58 -3.19 -16.38
N CYS A 146 15.79 -2.69 -16.55
CA CYS A 146 16.13 -1.62 -17.49
C CYS A 146 15.22 -0.40 -17.33
N ALA A 147 14.95 0.01 -16.10
CA ALA A 147 14.14 1.17 -15.83
C ALA A 147 14.86 2.47 -16.24
N ASN A 148 14.14 3.38 -16.87
CA ASN A 148 14.64 4.72 -17.22
C ASN A 148 14.65 5.64 -16.00
N SER A 149 13.68 5.47 -15.12
CA SER A 149 13.52 6.29 -13.93
C SER A 149 12.84 5.53 -12.80
N VAL A 150 12.99 6.08 -11.59
CA VAL A 150 12.36 5.56 -10.37
C VAL A 150 11.59 6.65 -9.65
N ILE A 151 10.55 6.25 -8.93
CA ILE A 151 9.90 7.07 -7.92
C ILE A 151 9.95 6.29 -6.61
N LEU A 152 10.40 6.96 -5.56
CA LEU A 152 10.42 6.41 -4.21
C LEU A 152 9.07 6.63 -3.56
N CYS A 153 8.63 5.69 -2.73
CA CYS A 153 7.40 5.83 -1.99
C CYS A 153 7.52 5.15 -0.62
N HIS A 154 7.10 5.81 0.45
CA HIS A 154 6.96 5.16 1.74
C HIS A 154 5.72 5.68 2.48
N ASN A 155 5.26 4.92 3.48
CA ASN A 155 4.12 5.32 4.30
C ASN A 155 4.54 5.69 5.71
N HIS A 156 3.82 6.65 6.31
CA HIS A 156 3.86 6.95 7.73
C HIS A 156 2.64 6.33 8.43
N PRO A 157 2.81 5.25 9.20
CA PRO A 157 1.69 4.55 9.86
C PRO A 157 0.95 5.37 10.90
N SER A 158 1.56 6.43 11.43
CA SER A 158 0.98 7.26 12.48
C SER A 158 -0.19 8.15 12.03
N PHE A 159 -0.51 8.21 10.75
CA PHE A 159 -1.60 8.98 10.13
C PHE A 159 -1.59 10.50 10.41
N ASN A 160 -0.57 11.03 11.09
CA ASN A 160 -0.61 12.41 11.57
C ASN A 160 -0.19 13.43 10.51
N HIS A 161 0.93 13.21 9.84
CA HIS A 161 1.44 14.13 8.81
C HIS A 161 2.34 13.40 7.81
N PRO A 162 2.25 13.74 6.50
CA PRO A 162 3.14 13.20 5.48
C PRO A 162 4.48 13.94 5.41
N ASN A 163 4.78 14.86 6.33
CA ASN A 163 6.02 15.64 6.27
C ASN A 163 7.24 14.74 6.44
N PRO A 164 8.29 14.94 5.61
CA PRO A 164 9.50 14.14 5.69
C PRO A 164 10.27 14.36 7.00
N SER A 165 10.84 13.29 7.52
CA SER A 165 11.85 13.34 8.56
C SER A 165 13.22 13.78 7.99
N VAL A 166 14.17 14.08 8.87
CA VAL A 166 15.56 14.37 8.46
C VAL A 166 16.18 13.14 7.78
N GLU A 167 15.82 11.96 8.23
CA GLU A 167 16.26 10.68 7.68
C GLU A 167 15.70 10.46 6.26
N ASP A 168 14.46 10.82 6.01
CA ASP A 168 13.82 10.72 4.68
C ASP A 168 14.52 11.64 3.69
N VAL A 169 14.88 12.85 4.09
CA VAL A 169 15.64 13.78 3.27
C VAL A 169 17.01 13.19 2.90
N LYS A 170 17.77 12.74 3.89
CA LYS A 170 19.12 12.17 3.69
C LYS A 170 19.10 10.94 2.79
N ILE A 171 18.14 10.03 2.98
CA ILE A 171 18.06 8.82 2.16
C ILE A 171 17.66 9.15 0.72
N THR A 172 16.77 10.14 0.54
CA THR A 172 16.36 10.62 -0.78
C THR A 172 17.54 11.19 -1.54
N GLU A 173 18.33 12.08 -0.93
CA GLU A 173 19.56 12.65 -1.50
C GLU A 173 20.52 11.54 -1.92
N ARG A 174 20.82 10.63 -1.01
CA ARG A 174 21.75 9.53 -1.25
C ARG A 174 21.30 8.60 -2.39
N ILE A 175 20.00 8.32 -2.50
CA ILE A 175 19.46 7.49 -3.59
C ILE A 175 19.52 8.26 -4.91
N LYS A 176 19.17 9.55 -4.92
CA LYS A 176 19.26 10.41 -6.09
C LYS A 176 20.68 10.44 -6.66
N GLU A 177 21.69 10.74 -5.84
CA GLU A 177 23.10 10.75 -6.24
C GLU A 177 23.54 9.41 -6.83
N ALA A 178 23.18 8.30 -6.15
CA ALA A 178 23.53 6.97 -6.64
C ALA A 178 22.81 6.62 -7.95
N ALA A 179 21.57 7.04 -8.13
CA ALA A 179 20.78 6.83 -9.34
C ALA A 179 21.38 7.61 -10.53
N GLU A 180 21.82 8.85 -10.31
CA GLU A 180 22.49 9.66 -11.32
C GLU A 180 23.77 8.99 -11.84
N ILE A 181 24.58 8.42 -10.94
CA ILE A 181 25.82 7.71 -11.30
C ILE A 181 25.55 6.53 -12.26
N VAL A 182 24.44 5.81 -12.06
CA VAL A 182 24.08 4.66 -12.90
C VAL A 182 23.14 5.02 -14.06
N GLY A 183 22.89 6.33 -14.30
CA GLY A 183 22.07 6.81 -15.41
C GLY A 183 20.57 6.61 -15.24
N ILE A 184 20.07 6.41 -14.02
CA ILE A 184 18.65 6.27 -13.68
C ILE A 184 18.17 7.56 -13.03
N LYS A 185 17.03 8.11 -13.50
CA LYS A 185 16.48 9.36 -12.94
C LYS A 185 15.63 9.04 -11.70
N CYS A 186 15.90 9.69 -10.57
CA CYS A 186 14.98 9.72 -9.44
C CYS A 186 14.00 10.89 -9.64
N LEU A 187 12.74 10.59 -9.97
CA LEU A 187 11.77 11.61 -10.39
C LEU A 187 11.04 12.26 -9.23
N ASP A 188 10.76 11.52 -8.17
CA ASP A 188 10.09 12.02 -6.97
C ASP A 188 10.27 11.04 -5.80
N HIS A 189 9.92 11.52 -4.59
CA HIS A 189 9.73 10.72 -3.41
C HIS A 189 8.38 11.10 -2.80
N ILE A 190 7.48 10.12 -2.68
CA ILE A 190 6.12 10.31 -2.18
C ILE A 190 6.00 9.68 -0.80
N ILE A 191 5.54 10.45 0.17
CA ILE A 191 5.20 9.95 1.51
C ILE A 191 3.69 9.86 1.62
N VAL A 192 3.17 8.69 1.95
CA VAL A 192 1.74 8.43 2.14
C VAL A 192 1.41 8.40 3.63
N SER A 193 0.45 9.22 4.08
CA SER A 193 -0.03 9.21 5.46
C SER A 193 -1.55 9.35 5.48
N GLY A 194 -2.25 8.23 5.66
CA GLY A 194 -3.71 8.20 5.60
C GLY A 194 -4.26 8.71 4.26
N SER A 195 -5.08 9.75 4.30
CA SER A 195 -5.64 10.42 3.12
C SER A 195 -4.76 11.54 2.55
N LEU A 196 -3.58 11.77 3.13
CA LEU A 196 -2.65 12.82 2.74
C LEU A 196 -1.39 12.22 2.13
N PHE A 197 -0.70 13.03 1.32
CA PHE A 197 0.63 12.69 0.83
C PHE A 197 1.53 13.92 0.76
N TYR A 198 2.84 13.68 0.69
CA TYR A 198 3.87 14.69 0.46
C TYR A 198 4.70 14.28 -0.76
N SER A 199 5.01 15.23 -1.63
CA SER A 199 5.93 15.05 -2.75
C SER A 199 7.15 15.93 -2.55
N PHE A 200 8.33 15.34 -2.57
CA PHE A 200 9.60 16.06 -2.46
C PHE A 200 9.78 17.02 -3.64
N LYS A 201 9.38 16.61 -4.83
CA LYS A 201 9.46 17.44 -6.03
C LYS A 201 8.54 18.63 -5.98
N GLN A 202 7.27 18.46 -5.57
CA GLN A 202 6.32 19.58 -5.44
C GLN A 202 6.74 20.59 -4.38
N ALA A 203 7.35 20.11 -3.31
CA ALA A 203 7.84 20.95 -2.22
C ALA A 203 9.16 21.67 -2.56
N GLY A 204 9.79 21.38 -3.70
CA GLY A 204 11.09 21.93 -4.09
C GLY A 204 12.24 21.41 -3.20
N ASN A 205 12.06 20.27 -2.57
CA ASN A 205 13.08 19.60 -1.78
C ASN A 205 13.90 18.68 -2.68
N VAL A 206 15.19 18.63 -2.52
CA VAL A 206 16.19 17.65 -2.98
C VAL A 206 16.05 17.15 -4.45
N LEU A 207 14.82 17.03 -4.97
CA LEU A 207 14.48 16.47 -6.29
C LEU A 207 14.06 17.52 -7.30
#